data_462fdcb1c64f4ad161aecb44071dba39
#
_entry.id   462fdcb1c64f4ad161aecb44071dba39
#
_cell.length_a   1.000
_cell.length_b   1.000
_cell.length_c   1.000
_cell.angle_alpha   90.00
_cell.angle_beta   90.00
_cell.angle_gamma   90.00
#
_symmetry.space_group_name_H-M   'P 1'
#
loop_
_entity.id
_entity.type
_entity.pdbx_description
1 polymer ?
#
loop_
_entity_poly.entity_id
_entity_poly.type
_entity_poly.pdbx_seq_one_letter_code
_entity_poly.pdbx_strand_id
1 'polypeptide(L)'
;MKIGIIVAMKKELALLTPLLDNHELKTIDGQTFSLGMMGKHDVVAMQCGIGKVNAAIGALTLINHFRPELIINTGVAGGANANVNVMDLVVGVQVTYHDVWCGPESTWGAVQGLPLYYEGDQRLIKMLPQRPDIKQGLITSGDQFIDRIEKINEIQSKFPQVLAVDMESGAIAQTCELRHTPFLSMRVISDSPGASHNNTQQYNNFWEEAPEHTFALLHQLITSL
;
A
#
# COMPACT_ATOMS: atom_id res chain seq x y z
N MET A 1 4.68 -9.61 -18.24
CA MET A 1 4.73 -8.22 -17.75
C MET A 1 5.87 -8.08 -16.75
N LYS A 2 6.41 -6.88 -16.64
CA LYS A 2 7.30 -6.53 -15.54
C LYS A 2 6.51 -5.80 -14.45
N ILE A 3 6.51 -6.33 -13.22
CA ILE A 3 5.74 -5.81 -12.10
C ILE A 3 6.70 -5.33 -11.00
N GLY A 4 6.55 -4.08 -10.59
CA GLY A 4 7.23 -3.55 -9.41
C GLY A 4 6.39 -3.80 -8.16
N ILE A 5 6.98 -4.32 -7.09
CA ILE A 5 6.32 -4.48 -5.80
C ILE A 5 7.07 -3.67 -4.74
N ILE A 6 6.36 -2.79 -4.06
CA ILE A 6 6.95 -1.92 -3.04
C ILE A 6 6.30 -2.22 -1.69
N VAL A 7 7.15 -2.51 -0.70
CA VAL A 7 6.78 -2.64 0.71
C VAL A 7 7.56 -1.62 1.54
N ALA A 8 7.05 -1.27 2.72
CA ALA A 8 7.69 -0.28 3.58
C ALA A 8 8.77 -0.89 4.47
N MET A 9 8.58 -2.12 4.93
CA MET A 9 9.37 -2.71 6.01
C MET A 9 10.14 -3.97 5.59
N LYS A 10 11.29 -4.19 6.24
CA LYS A 10 12.11 -5.39 6.01
C LYS A 10 11.34 -6.69 6.28
N LYS A 11 10.50 -6.71 7.30
CA LYS A 11 9.67 -7.88 7.64
C LYS A 11 8.64 -8.21 6.56
N GLU A 12 8.08 -7.20 5.89
CA GLU A 12 7.19 -7.38 4.74
C GLU A 12 7.95 -7.96 3.55
N LEU A 13 9.13 -7.42 3.23
CA LEU A 13 9.96 -7.93 2.14
C LEU A 13 10.38 -9.38 2.40
N ALA A 14 10.68 -9.74 3.65
CA ALA A 14 11.05 -11.10 4.04
C ALA A 14 9.94 -12.13 3.80
N LEU A 15 8.67 -11.73 3.88
CA LEU A 15 7.51 -12.57 3.56
C LEU A 15 7.25 -12.65 2.05
N LEU A 16 7.58 -11.61 1.32
CA LEU A 16 7.38 -11.54 -0.13
C LEU A 16 8.46 -12.29 -0.92
N THR A 17 9.72 -12.18 -0.48
CA THR A 17 10.87 -12.75 -1.19
C THR A 17 10.78 -14.26 -1.44
N PRO A 18 10.28 -15.11 -0.51
CA PRO A 18 10.13 -16.55 -0.75
C PRO A 18 9.11 -16.92 -1.85
N LEU A 19 8.26 -15.97 -2.27
CA LEU A 19 7.29 -16.16 -3.35
C LEU A 19 7.88 -15.93 -4.74
N LEU A 20 9.15 -15.50 -4.83
CA LEU A 20 9.84 -15.24 -6.08
C LEU A 20 10.67 -16.44 -6.51
N ASP A 21 10.34 -17.00 -7.67
CA ASP A 21 11.19 -17.98 -8.35
C ASP A 21 12.44 -17.30 -8.92
N ASN A 22 13.58 -18.02 -8.94
CA ASN A 22 14.86 -17.53 -9.46
C ASN A 22 15.31 -16.21 -8.82
N HIS A 23 15.12 -16.09 -7.50
CA HIS A 23 15.39 -14.87 -6.74
C HIS A 23 16.87 -14.49 -6.79
N GLU A 24 17.13 -13.22 -7.15
CA GLU A 24 18.44 -12.57 -7.08
C GLU A 24 18.35 -11.17 -6.46
N LEU A 25 19.46 -10.69 -5.90
CA LEU A 25 19.53 -9.33 -5.34
C LEU A 25 20.34 -8.42 -6.26
N LYS A 26 19.86 -7.18 -6.44
CA LYS A 26 20.56 -6.12 -7.18
C LYS A 26 20.51 -4.82 -6.39
N THR A 27 21.68 -4.19 -6.21
CA THR A 27 21.77 -2.87 -5.55
C THR A 27 22.02 -1.78 -6.58
N ILE A 28 21.19 -0.74 -6.57
CA ILE A 28 21.28 0.44 -7.45
C ILE A 28 21.01 1.68 -6.59
N ASP A 29 21.85 2.69 -6.70
CA ASP A 29 21.71 3.97 -5.98
C ASP A 29 21.53 3.79 -4.45
N GLY A 30 22.21 2.77 -3.88
CA GLY A 30 22.11 2.44 -2.46
C GLY A 30 20.84 1.70 -2.03
N GLN A 31 19.92 1.42 -2.97
CA GLN A 31 18.71 0.64 -2.71
C GLN A 31 18.87 -0.80 -3.22
N THR A 32 18.40 -1.78 -2.46
CA THR A 32 18.45 -3.19 -2.82
C THR A 32 17.10 -3.66 -3.35
N PHE A 33 17.14 -4.29 -4.49
CA PHE A 33 15.99 -4.86 -5.20
C PHE A 33 16.09 -6.38 -5.19
N SER A 34 14.96 -7.04 -4.93
CA SER A 34 14.77 -8.48 -5.08
C SER A 34 14.13 -8.72 -6.44
N LEU A 35 14.88 -9.37 -7.33
CA LEU A 35 14.43 -9.72 -8.67
C LEU A 35 14.03 -11.18 -8.70
N GLY A 36 13.03 -11.53 -9.49
CA GLY A 36 12.60 -12.92 -9.66
C GLY A 36 11.39 -13.04 -10.55
N MET A 37 10.79 -14.21 -10.55
CA MET A 37 9.56 -14.52 -11.28
C MET A 37 8.41 -14.78 -10.32
N MET A 38 7.20 -14.41 -10.72
CA MET A 38 5.96 -14.83 -10.08
C MET A 38 5.00 -15.30 -11.18
N GLY A 39 4.86 -16.61 -11.32
CA GLY A 39 4.25 -17.22 -12.50
C GLY A 39 5.02 -16.87 -13.77
N LYS A 40 4.37 -16.25 -14.76
CA LYS A 40 4.98 -15.83 -16.04
C LYS A 40 5.49 -14.38 -16.05
N HIS A 41 5.49 -13.71 -14.90
CA HIS A 41 5.80 -12.27 -14.79
C HIS A 41 7.15 -12.02 -14.14
N ASP A 42 7.93 -11.09 -14.72
CA ASP A 42 9.14 -10.56 -14.09
C ASP A 42 8.73 -9.66 -12.91
N VAL A 43 9.24 -9.93 -11.73
CA VAL A 43 8.97 -9.15 -10.52
C VAL A 43 10.23 -8.46 -10.03
N VAL A 44 10.08 -7.19 -9.70
CA VAL A 44 11.10 -6.38 -9.01
C VAL A 44 10.48 -5.91 -7.70
N ALA A 45 10.88 -6.52 -6.60
CA ALA A 45 10.41 -6.15 -5.27
C ALA A 45 11.45 -5.33 -4.52
N MET A 46 11.01 -4.38 -3.69
CA MET A 46 11.89 -3.59 -2.85
C MET A 46 11.23 -3.16 -1.54
N GLN A 47 12.07 -2.94 -0.53
CA GLN A 47 11.72 -2.19 0.65
C GLN A 47 12.07 -0.72 0.44
N CYS A 48 11.10 0.19 0.53
CA CYS A 48 11.37 1.63 0.40
C CYS A 48 11.74 2.30 1.72
N GLY A 49 11.29 1.79 2.86
CA GLY A 49 11.27 2.47 4.17
C GLY A 49 9.93 3.14 4.45
N ILE A 50 9.72 3.53 5.71
CA ILE A 50 8.46 4.13 6.18
C ILE A 50 8.39 5.60 5.79
N GLY A 51 7.18 6.06 5.42
CA GLY A 51 6.82 7.45 5.19
C GLY A 51 6.97 7.92 3.76
N LYS A 52 6.37 9.08 3.48
CA LYS A 52 6.13 9.60 2.12
C LYS A 52 7.41 9.82 1.30
N VAL A 53 8.46 10.36 1.92
CA VAL A 53 9.72 10.64 1.21
C VAL A 53 10.41 9.35 0.79
N ASN A 54 10.53 8.38 1.70
CA ASN A 54 11.10 7.06 1.39
C ASN A 54 10.30 6.35 0.30
N ALA A 55 8.99 6.38 0.40
CA ALA A 55 8.07 5.80 -0.56
C ALA A 55 8.21 6.39 -1.97
N ALA A 56 8.28 7.73 -2.06
CA ALA A 56 8.45 8.44 -3.33
C ALA A 56 9.82 8.15 -3.97
N ILE A 57 10.91 8.18 -3.19
CA ILE A 57 12.26 7.87 -3.68
C ILE A 57 12.32 6.43 -4.17
N GLY A 58 11.79 5.47 -3.39
CA GLY A 58 11.74 4.06 -3.77
C GLY A 58 10.99 3.82 -5.06
N ALA A 59 9.77 4.36 -5.17
CA ALA A 59 8.96 4.24 -6.38
C ALA A 59 9.66 4.85 -7.61
N LEU A 60 10.22 6.05 -7.47
CA LEU A 60 10.92 6.72 -8.55
C LEU A 60 12.15 5.93 -9.03
N THR A 61 12.96 5.43 -8.07
CA THR A 61 14.15 4.63 -8.39
C THR A 61 13.75 3.35 -9.13
N LEU A 62 12.72 2.64 -8.63
CA LEU A 62 12.23 1.43 -9.27
C LEU A 62 11.72 1.70 -10.70
N ILE A 63 10.91 2.75 -10.88
CA ILE A 63 10.38 3.13 -12.21
C ILE A 63 11.52 3.49 -13.18
N ASN A 64 12.49 4.29 -12.76
CA ASN A 64 13.55 4.76 -13.64
C ASN A 64 14.49 3.64 -14.10
N HIS A 65 14.81 2.69 -13.22
CA HIS A 65 15.79 1.64 -13.53
C HIS A 65 15.17 0.38 -14.13
N PHE A 66 13.92 0.06 -13.80
CA PHE A 66 13.31 -1.20 -14.23
C PHE A 66 12.15 -1.03 -15.21
N ARG A 67 11.54 0.16 -15.28
CA ARG A 67 10.40 0.50 -16.16
C ARG A 67 9.27 -0.53 -16.07
N PRO A 68 8.71 -0.76 -14.88
CA PRO A 68 7.63 -1.72 -14.71
C PRO A 68 6.37 -1.25 -15.45
N GLU A 69 5.57 -2.21 -15.91
CA GLU A 69 4.27 -1.95 -16.53
C GLU A 69 3.17 -1.72 -15.48
N LEU A 70 3.47 -2.04 -14.21
CA LEU A 70 2.58 -1.92 -13.07
C LEU A 70 3.40 -1.80 -11.79
N ILE A 71 2.98 -0.93 -10.87
CA ILE A 71 3.46 -0.91 -9.47
C ILE A 71 2.35 -1.41 -8.56
N ILE A 72 2.68 -2.38 -7.71
CA ILE A 72 1.82 -2.80 -6.59
C ILE A 72 2.50 -2.38 -5.29
N ASN A 73 1.84 -1.53 -4.52
CA ASN A 73 2.24 -1.25 -3.15
C ASN A 73 1.47 -2.17 -2.22
N THR A 74 2.17 -2.91 -1.39
CA THR A 74 1.54 -3.84 -0.45
C THR A 74 2.17 -3.76 0.93
N GLY A 75 1.53 -4.35 1.92
CA GLY A 75 1.94 -4.33 3.32
C GLY A 75 0.74 -4.21 4.25
N VAL A 76 0.97 -3.66 5.44
CA VAL A 76 -0.07 -3.49 6.46
C VAL A 76 -0.61 -2.07 6.52
N ALA A 77 -1.81 -1.92 7.12
CA ALA A 77 -2.45 -0.63 7.39
C ALA A 77 -3.33 -0.71 8.64
N GLY A 78 -3.63 0.43 9.26
CA GLY A 78 -4.66 0.55 10.28
C GLY A 78 -6.06 0.59 9.67
N GLY A 79 -7.01 -0.13 10.25
CA GLY A 79 -8.42 -0.06 9.86
C GLY A 79 -9.05 1.27 10.26
N ALA A 80 -9.72 1.93 9.34
CA ALA A 80 -10.31 3.26 9.55
C ALA A 80 -11.84 3.27 9.44
N ASN A 81 -12.49 2.11 9.44
CA ASN A 81 -13.94 1.99 9.29
C ASN A 81 -14.46 0.78 10.08
N ALA A 82 -15.65 0.90 10.65
CA ALA A 82 -16.27 -0.20 11.42
C ALA A 82 -16.58 -1.46 10.58
N ASN A 83 -16.60 -1.34 9.25
CA ASN A 83 -16.81 -2.46 8.33
C ASN A 83 -15.52 -3.21 7.96
N VAL A 84 -14.38 -2.83 8.57
CA VAL A 84 -13.07 -3.41 8.28
C VAL A 84 -12.53 -4.03 9.57
N ASN A 85 -12.13 -5.29 9.49
CA ASN A 85 -11.59 -6.06 10.61
C ASN A 85 -10.09 -6.31 10.43
N VAL A 86 -9.41 -6.59 11.53
CA VAL A 86 -8.03 -7.12 11.47
C VAL A 86 -8.04 -8.39 10.59
N MET A 87 -7.04 -8.55 9.74
CA MET A 87 -6.88 -9.57 8.69
C MET A 87 -7.70 -9.34 7.41
N ASP A 88 -8.63 -8.37 7.35
CA ASP A 88 -9.23 -8.00 6.08
C ASP A 88 -8.16 -7.42 5.14
N LEU A 89 -8.28 -7.71 3.85
CA LEU A 89 -7.50 -7.05 2.80
C LEU A 89 -8.27 -5.86 2.26
N VAL A 90 -7.72 -4.66 2.39
CA VAL A 90 -8.24 -3.46 1.73
C VAL A 90 -7.49 -3.21 0.44
N VAL A 91 -8.21 -3.19 -0.67
CA VAL A 91 -7.71 -2.82 -1.99
C VAL A 91 -8.09 -1.38 -2.27
N GLY A 92 -7.09 -0.54 -2.50
CA GLY A 92 -7.25 0.88 -2.78
C GLY A 92 -7.80 1.11 -4.19
N VAL A 93 -9.12 1.18 -4.32
CA VAL A 93 -9.76 1.67 -5.55
C VAL A 93 -9.35 3.12 -5.79
N GLN A 94 -9.22 3.87 -4.70
CA GLN A 94 -8.70 5.22 -4.66
C GLN A 94 -7.72 5.38 -3.49
N VAL A 95 -6.73 6.24 -3.68
CA VAL A 95 -5.77 6.63 -2.64
C VAL A 95 -5.71 8.14 -2.56
N THR A 96 -5.61 8.71 -1.35
CA THR A 96 -5.43 10.16 -1.12
C THR A 96 -4.57 10.41 0.12
N TYR A 97 -4.25 11.67 0.39
CA TYR A 97 -3.57 12.05 1.62
C TYR A 97 -4.56 12.52 2.69
N HIS A 98 -4.35 12.12 3.95
CA HIS A 98 -5.10 12.65 5.08
C HIS A 98 -4.42 13.84 5.75
N ASP A 99 -3.13 14.11 5.45
CA ASP A 99 -2.29 15.12 6.10
C ASP A 99 -1.82 16.26 5.16
N VAL A 100 -2.32 16.30 3.93
CA VAL A 100 -1.97 17.38 2.97
C VAL A 100 -3.02 18.47 2.98
N TRP A 101 -2.57 19.71 3.10
CA TRP A 101 -3.39 20.90 2.95
C TRP A 101 -2.57 22.05 2.37
N CYS A 102 -2.99 22.55 1.22
CA CYS A 102 -2.32 23.61 0.47
C CYS A 102 -2.95 25.00 0.66
N GLY A 103 -3.72 25.19 1.73
CA GLY A 103 -4.32 26.48 2.09
C GLY A 103 -5.83 26.56 1.87
N PRO A 104 -6.46 27.72 2.20
CA PRO A 104 -7.92 27.88 2.28
C PRO A 104 -8.68 27.62 0.98
N GLU A 105 -8.02 27.82 -0.17
CA GLU A 105 -8.63 27.60 -1.50
C GLU A 105 -8.41 26.16 -2.03
N SER A 106 -7.72 25.31 -1.25
CA SER A 106 -7.44 23.93 -1.64
C SER A 106 -8.40 22.93 -0.98
N THR A 107 -8.68 21.85 -1.68
CA THR A 107 -9.36 20.70 -1.08
C THR A 107 -8.37 19.96 -0.17
N TRP A 108 -8.80 19.59 1.05
CA TRP A 108 -7.99 18.80 1.95
C TRP A 108 -7.64 17.45 1.31
N GLY A 109 -6.37 17.05 1.40
CA GLY A 109 -5.81 15.86 0.77
C GLY A 109 -5.23 16.09 -0.62
N ALA A 110 -5.63 17.16 -1.30
CA ALA A 110 -5.14 17.46 -2.65
C ALA A 110 -3.80 18.21 -2.61
N VAL A 111 -2.83 17.69 -3.37
CA VAL A 111 -1.62 18.45 -3.73
C VAL A 111 -1.97 19.40 -4.86
N GLN A 112 -1.55 20.66 -4.76
CA GLN A 112 -1.86 21.67 -5.79
C GLN A 112 -1.42 21.23 -7.18
N GLY A 113 -2.35 21.26 -8.14
CA GLY A 113 -2.10 20.85 -9.53
C GLY A 113 -2.17 19.33 -9.78
N LEU A 114 -2.52 18.54 -8.76
CA LEU A 114 -2.70 17.09 -8.87
C LEU A 114 -4.12 16.68 -8.46
N PRO A 115 -4.59 15.49 -8.86
CA PRO A 115 -5.91 15.00 -8.47
C PRO A 115 -5.99 14.77 -6.96
N LEU A 116 -7.20 14.91 -6.39
CA LEU A 116 -7.48 14.57 -5.00
C LEU A 116 -7.31 13.06 -4.74
N TYR A 117 -7.81 12.26 -5.67
CA TYR A 117 -7.75 10.81 -5.60
C TYR A 117 -6.88 10.24 -6.72
N TYR A 118 -5.96 9.36 -6.35
CA TYR A 118 -5.18 8.55 -7.28
C TYR A 118 -5.89 7.22 -7.48
N GLU A 119 -6.22 6.87 -8.72
CA GLU A 119 -7.02 5.70 -9.05
C GLU A 119 -6.16 4.42 -9.06
N GLY A 120 -6.67 3.36 -8.42
CA GLY A 120 -6.11 2.02 -8.54
C GLY A 120 -6.34 1.42 -9.93
N ASP A 121 -5.46 0.52 -10.37
CA ASP A 121 -5.57 -0.15 -11.67
C ASP A 121 -6.87 -0.97 -11.76
N GLN A 122 -7.80 -0.50 -12.58
CA GLN A 122 -9.14 -1.08 -12.72
C GLN A 122 -9.13 -2.49 -13.33
N ARG A 123 -8.06 -2.87 -14.06
CA ARG A 123 -7.92 -4.22 -14.62
C ARG A 123 -7.73 -5.22 -13.48
N LEU A 124 -6.83 -4.89 -12.52
CA LEU A 124 -6.56 -5.73 -11.36
C LEU A 124 -7.75 -5.79 -10.41
N ILE A 125 -8.39 -4.65 -10.16
CA ILE A 125 -9.55 -4.56 -9.25
C ILE A 125 -10.68 -5.48 -9.74
N LYS A 126 -10.94 -5.54 -11.05
CA LYS A 126 -11.96 -6.42 -11.66
C LYS A 126 -11.63 -7.91 -11.56
N MET A 127 -10.36 -8.28 -11.38
CA MET A 127 -9.91 -9.67 -11.24
C MET A 127 -9.99 -10.18 -9.80
N LEU A 128 -10.21 -9.30 -8.83
CA LEU A 128 -10.27 -9.70 -7.43
C LEU A 128 -11.47 -10.63 -7.17
N PRO A 129 -11.25 -11.70 -6.39
CA PRO A 129 -12.34 -12.58 -6.00
C PRO A 129 -13.33 -11.85 -5.10
N GLN A 130 -14.63 -12.16 -5.25
CA GLN A 130 -15.68 -11.66 -4.39
C GLN A 130 -15.66 -12.44 -3.06
N ARG A 131 -15.00 -11.91 -2.05
CA ARG A 131 -14.84 -12.52 -0.72
C ARG A 131 -15.15 -11.50 0.38
N PRO A 132 -15.74 -11.92 1.51
CA PRO A 132 -16.11 -11.01 2.60
C PRO A 132 -14.89 -10.30 3.24
N ASP A 133 -13.73 -10.94 3.23
CA ASP A 133 -12.47 -10.46 3.78
C ASP A 133 -11.67 -9.56 2.80
N ILE A 134 -12.21 -9.32 1.58
CA ILE A 134 -11.62 -8.40 0.61
C ILE A 134 -12.53 -7.18 0.49
N LYS A 135 -12.02 -6.04 0.92
CA LYS A 135 -12.73 -4.75 0.87
C LYS A 135 -12.12 -3.87 -0.21
N GLN A 136 -12.96 -3.24 -0.99
CA GLN A 136 -12.54 -2.30 -2.03
C GLN A 136 -12.98 -0.89 -1.64
N GLY A 137 -12.05 0.07 -1.59
CA GLY A 137 -12.39 1.42 -1.20
C GLY A 137 -11.21 2.37 -1.07
N LEU A 138 -11.40 3.43 -0.29
CA LEU A 138 -10.42 4.48 -0.11
C LEU A 138 -9.37 4.10 0.94
N ILE A 139 -8.09 4.24 0.56
CA ILE A 139 -6.95 4.25 1.47
C ILE A 139 -6.46 5.70 1.61
N THR A 140 -6.23 6.17 2.84
CA THR A 140 -5.64 7.50 3.05
C THR A 140 -4.25 7.38 3.67
N SER A 141 -3.31 8.19 3.18
CA SER A 141 -1.91 8.17 3.59
C SER A 141 -1.48 9.45 4.29
N GLY A 142 -0.52 9.35 5.21
CA GLY A 142 0.14 10.49 5.83
C GLY A 142 1.35 10.08 6.67
N ASP A 143 2.24 11.02 6.99
CA ASP A 143 3.44 10.74 7.79
C ASP A 143 3.13 10.65 9.30
N GLN A 144 2.09 9.85 9.65
CA GLN A 144 1.65 9.65 11.02
C GLN A 144 1.22 8.19 11.23
N PHE A 145 1.73 7.56 12.30
CA PHE A 145 1.13 6.32 12.81
C PHE A 145 -0.16 6.69 13.57
N ILE A 146 -1.29 6.22 13.05
CA ILE A 146 -2.61 6.53 13.62
C ILE A 146 -2.94 5.48 14.69
N ASP A 147 -2.90 5.89 15.94
CA ASP A 147 -3.06 5.03 17.12
C ASP A 147 -4.29 5.37 17.99
N ARG A 148 -5.04 6.45 17.64
CA ARG A 148 -6.14 6.96 18.44
C ARG A 148 -7.40 7.19 17.63
N ILE A 149 -8.55 6.93 18.26
CA ILE A 149 -9.87 7.09 17.64
C ILE A 149 -10.15 8.53 17.21
N GLU A 150 -9.63 9.52 17.97
CA GLU A 150 -9.81 10.94 17.63
C GLU A 150 -9.21 11.28 16.27
N LYS A 151 -8.06 10.66 15.94
CA LYS A 151 -7.41 10.84 14.64
C LYS A 151 -8.19 10.15 13.52
N ILE A 152 -8.74 8.95 13.76
CA ILE A 152 -9.65 8.30 12.82
C ILE A 152 -10.88 9.17 12.58
N ASN A 153 -11.52 9.71 13.62
CA ASN A 153 -12.67 10.60 13.49
C ASN A 153 -12.34 11.88 12.71
N GLU A 154 -11.15 12.45 12.91
CA GLU A 154 -10.66 13.59 12.14
C GLU A 154 -10.54 13.24 10.65
N ILE A 155 -9.94 12.09 10.32
CA ILE A 155 -9.80 11.61 8.94
C ILE A 155 -11.18 11.32 8.32
N GLN A 156 -12.05 10.62 9.04
CA GLN A 156 -13.41 10.32 8.57
C GLN A 156 -14.26 11.57 8.35
N SER A 157 -14.06 12.64 9.13
CA SER A 157 -14.77 13.91 8.92
C SER A 157 -14.48 14.54 7.55
N LYS A 158 -13.31 14.23 6.97
CA LYS A 158 -12.87 14.70 5.65
C LYS A 158 -13.09 13.65 4.55
N PHE A 159 -12.97 12.37 4.92
CA PHE A 159 -13.09 11.22 4.03
C PHE A 159 -14.00 10.16 4.64
N PRO A 160 -15.35 10.35 4.63
CA PRO A 160 -16.29 9.43 5.27
C PRO A 160 -16.23 7.98 4.74
N GLN A 161 -15.75 7.80 3.50
CA GLN A 161 -15.63 6.50 2.85
C GLN A 161 -14.28 5.79 3.10
N VAL A 162 -13.39 6.36 3.96
CA VAL A 162 -12.08 5.75 4.23
C VAL A 162 -12.24 4.36 4.85
N LEU A 163 -11.44 3.41 4.36
CA LEU A 163 -11.39 2.04 4.90
C LEU A 163 -10.08 1.77 5.66
N ALA A 164 -8.97 2.34 5.20
CA ALA A 164 -7.65 2.08 5.78
C ALA A 164 -6.76 3.34 5.78
N VAL A 165 -5.82 3.37 6.73
CA VAL A 165 -4.80 4.42 6.86
C VAL A 165 -3.41 3.80 6.82
N ASP A 166 -2.51 4.41 6.07
CA ASP A 166 -1.10 4.01 5.96
C ASP A 166 -0.16 5.21 5.86
N MET A 167 1.11 4.97 5.57
CA MET A 167 2.11 6.03 5.50
C MET A 167 2.80 6.14 4.12
N GLU A 168 2.48 5.30 3.15
CA GLU A 168 3.23 5.23 1.87
C GLU A 168 2.36 5.29 0.61
N SER A 169 1.15 4.70 0.64
CA SER A 169 0.32 4.53 -0.57
C SER A 169 0.13 5.82 -1.36
N GLY A 170 -0.12 6.94 -0.67
CA GLY A 170 -0.30 8.24 -1.31
C GLY A 170 0.92 8.70 -2.09
N ALA A 171 2.12 8.56 -1.50
CA ALA A 171 3.36 9.02 -2.13
C ALA A 171 3.76 8.13 -3.31
N ILE A 172 3.54 6.81 -3.21
CA ILE A 172 3.76 5.88 -4.32
C ILE A 172 2.77 6.15 -5.44
N ALA A 173 1.48 6.31 -5.11
CA ALA A 173 0.43 6.63 -6.08
C ALA A 173 0.69 7.95 -6.81
N GLN A 174 1.07 9.01 -6.09
CA GLN A 174 1.44 10.30 -6.67
C GLN A 174 2.67 10.18 -7.60
N THR A 175 3.68 9.41 -7.19
CA THR A 175 4.86 9.16 -8.03
C THR A 175 4.46 8.42 -9.31
N CYS A 176 3.59 7.42 -9.21
CA CYS A 176 3.08 6.66 -10.35
C CYS A 176 2.26 7.55 -11.29
N GLU A 177 1.39 8.43 -10.75
CA GLU A 177 0.64 9.43 -11.53
C GLU A 177 1.57 10.34 -12.33
N LEU A 178 2.58 10.94 -11.67
CA LEU A 178 3.56 11.81 -12.31
C LEU A 178 4.45 11.10 -13.35
N ARG A 179 4.56 9.77 -13.28
CA ARG A 179 5.36 8.94 -14.17
C ARG A 179 4.51 8.13 -15.16
N HIS A 180 3.18 8.31 -15.15
CA HIS A 180 2.22 7.60 -15.99
C HIS A 180 2.39 6.07 -15.90
N THR A 181 2.64 5.57 -14.68
CA THR A 181 2.80 4.14 -14.40
C THR A 181 1.55 3.63 -13.69
N PRO A 182 0.88 2.58 -14.19
CA PRO A 182 -0.25 1.97 -13.49
C PRO A 182 0.09 1.56 -12.06
N PHE A 183 -0.87 1.72 -11.14
CA PHE A 183 -0.66 1.54 -9.70
C PHE A 183 -1.82 0.81 -9.04
N LEU A 184 -1.52 0.01 -8.00
CA LEU A 184 -2.51 -0.54 -7.09
C LEU A 184 -1.94 -0.58 -5.66
N SER A 185 -2.72 -0.19 -4.66
CA SER A 185 -2.41 -0.45 -3.25
C SER A 185 -3.25 -1.60 -2.72
N MET A 186 -2.61 -2.52 -1.97
CA MET A 186 -3.23 -3.66 -1.30
C MET A 186 -2.72 -3.73 0.14
N ARG A 187 -3.59 -3.57 1.13
CA ARG A 187 -3.21 -3.48 2.55
C ARG A 187 -3.95 -4.49 3.41
N VAL A 188 -3.22 -5.32 4.13
CA VAL A 188 -3.81 -6.16 5.17
C VAL A 188 -3.95 -5.34 6.45
N ILE A 189 -5.13 -5.40 7.06
CA ILE A 189 -5.38 -4.65 8.28
C ILE A 189 -4.69 -5.33 9.46
N SER A 190 -3.74 -4.63 10.07
CA SER A 190 -2.97 -5.11 11.22
C SER A 190 -3.60 -4.77 12.56
N ASP A 191 -4.36 -3.69 12.61
CA ASP A 191 -4.92 -3.11 13.81
C ASP A 191 -6.10 -2.22 13.50
N SER A 192 -6.89 -1.91 14.53
CA SER A 192 -8.05 -1.02 14.42
C SER A 192 -7.91 0.10 15.43
N PRO A 193 -7.40 1.29 15.04
CA PRO A 193 -7.22 2.41 15.95
C PRO A 193 -8.49 2.76 16.71
N GLY A 194 -8.41 2.76 18.06
CA GLY A 194 -9.52 3.08 18.94
C GLY A 194 -10.55 1.97 19.18
N ALA A 195 -10.44 0.80 18.55
CA ALA A 195 -11.30 -0.35 18.82
C ALA A 195 -10.92 -1.08 20.11
N SER A 196 -9.67 -0.97 20.56
CA SER A 196 -9.19 -1.47 21.87
C SER A 196 -8.21 -0.48 22.48
N HIS A 197 -8.05 -0.53 23.80
CA HIS A 197 -7.11 0.34 24.52
C HIS A 197 -5.62 0.06 24.19
N ASN A 198 -5.32 -0.87 23.27
CA ASN A 198 -3.94 -1.28 22.96
C ASN A 198 -3.71 -1.57 21.47
N ASN A 199 -3.87 -0.54 20.65
CA ASN A 199 -3.63 -0.58 19.21
C ASN A 199 -2.22 -1.08 18.87
N THR A 200 -1.19 -0.59 19.57
CA THR A 200 0.20 -1.03 19.40
C THR A 200 0.37 -2.52 19.66
N GLN A 201 -0.36 -3.09 20.62
CA GLN A 201 -0.32 -4.53 20.90
C GLN A 201 -0.99 -5.34 19.78
N GLN A 202 -2.12 -4.88 19.22
CA GLN A 202 -2.73 -5.52 18.05
C GLN A 202 -1.75 -5.58 16.88
N TYR A 203 -1.10 -4.46 16.58
CA TYR A 203 -0.07 -4.38 15.54
C TYR A 203 1.09 -5.35 15.80
N ASN A 204 1.57 -5.47 17.05
CA ASN A 204 2.65 -6.40 17.37
C ASN A 204 2.20 -7.86 17.25
N ASN A 205 1.03 -8.21 17.79
CA ASN A 205 0.47 -9.57 17.73
C ASN A 205 0.21 -10.01 16.28
N PHE A 206 -0.22 -9.08 15.40
CA PHE A 206 -0.43 -9.38 13.99
C PHE A 206 0.82 -10.01 13.35
N TRP A 207 2.01 -9.50 13.67
CA TRP A 207 3.26 -10.02 13.10
C TRP A 207 3.68 -11.38 13.65
N GLU A 208 3.13 -11.81 14.78
CA GLU A 208 3.35 -13.13 15.35
C GLU A 208 2.38 -14.17 14.78
N GLU A 209 1.15 -13.76 14.47
CA GLU A 209 0.04 -14.66 14.15
C GLU A 209 -0.28 -14.77 12.64
N ALA A 210 0.02 -13.75 11.85
CA ALA A 210 -0.53 -13.61 10.50
C ALA A 210 0.46 -13.53 9.32
N PRO A 211 1.76 -13.82 9.46
CA PRO A 211 2.72 -13.51 8.40
C PRO A 211 2.48 -14.27 7.09
N GLU A 212 1.99 -15.51 7.16
CA GLU A 212 1.89 -16.39 5.97
C GLU A 212 0.73 -16.03 5.03
N HIS A 213 -0.34 -15.42 5.54
CA HIS A 213 -1.53 -15.11 4.74
C HIS A 213 -1.47 -13.75 4.04
N THR A 214 -0.58 -12.86 4.50
CA THR A 214 -0.51 -11.45 4.08
C THR A 214 -0.27 -11.29 2.57
N PHE A 215 0.50 -12.17 1.96
CA PHE A 215 0.86 -12.07 0.53
C PHE A 215 0.26 -13.18 -0.35
N ALA A 216 -0.52 -14.11 0.21
CA ALA A 216 -1.12 -15.20 -0.56
C ALA A 216 -2.04 -14.70 -1.68
N LEU A 217 -2.88 -13.69 -1.40
CA LEU A 217 -3.76 -13.12 -2.42
C LEU A 217 -2.99 -12.31 -3.46
N LEU A 218 -1.95 -11.58 -3.06
CA LEU A 218 -1.07 -10.89 -3.99
C LEU A 218 -0.45 -11.88 -4.99
N HIS A 219 0.09 -12.98 -4.48
CA HIS A 219 0.65 -14.05 -5.32
C HIS A 219 -0.40 -14.63 -6.28
N GLN A 220 -1.59 -14.96 -5.78
CA GLN A 220 -2.70 -15.45 -6.59
C GLN A 220 -3.11 -14.45 -7.68
N LEU A 221 -3.22 -13.17 -7.34
CA LEU A 221 -3.57 -12.12 -8.28
C LEU A 221 -2.53 -12.00 -9.40
N ILE A 222 -1.25 -11.91 -9.05
CA ILE A 222 -0.18 -11.78 -10.03
C ILE A 222 -0.09 -13.01 -10.94
N THR A 223 -0.19 -14.21 -10.37
CA THR A 223 -0.10 -15.45 -11.19
C THR A 223 -1.31 -15.66 -12.09
N SER A 224 -2.44 -15.02 -11.84
CA SER A 224 -3.65 -15.05 -12.68
C SER A 224 -3.67 -14.00 -13.80
N LEU A 225 -2.77 -13.02 -13.80
CA LEU A 225 -2.60 -12.04 -14.88
C LEU A 225 -2.05 -12.70 -16.15
#